data_70bc85030a4b4c7386251f8716135832
#
_entry.id   70bc85030a4b4c7386251f8716135832
#
_cell.length_a   1.000
_cell.length_b   1.000
_cell.length_c   1.000
_cell.angle_alpha   90.00
_cell.angle_beta   90.00
_cell.angle_gamma   90.00
#
_symmetry.space_group_name_H-M   'P 1'
#
loop_
_entity.id
_entity.type
_entity.pdbx_description
1 polymer ?
#
loop_
_entity_poly.entity_id
_entity_poly.type
_entity_poly.pdbx_seq_one_letter_code
_entity_poly.pdbx_strand_id
1 'polypeptide(L)'
;MLILILAMYSVCTLQAATYSGTLPVMYIQTENNAAIVSKDYYLNATYYVDALGLTGYENLGSASAPLTMEIKGRGNYTWKDFNKKPYRLKLSDKQPLLGLTKSKHFALLAHADDAQSKKGFMRNQVGFELSRMIGMTWTPATKPVEVVLNGDYIGLYFLTETIRVDKDRVNIVEQEDKETDAAAITGGWLVEIDNYDEDPHVTISEGGRHTMWFTYKTPEVLSSQQEQYLTQQMKLIDNLVYGDKNSNELWQYLDIDALARFYIVQEIMDNYESFHGSCYLYREKGANERWKFGPVWDFGSSYNRDKTQYLFEGDVWHNHWIPEICKFPAFTEQVKKIWKEFYSTKFNEIFTFTNAQLSLLKTAAVSDANRWTDYSGNKDLQKRINNVNTWLTNSAKWLNEQWGEADNNGNNDDTGNTNYPDNPEYNPSDAYTQYMYVWQNGKQVAYDIEEVDSITFAQKDKGIVVKVKVPATWTETIYVYIWGDGVSGGENEQVAMRQDDWFVFIHNGEELNIIFKQKQGWTGAPNQSEDIKTSKSACYILTQEGNNKAVATQVDCP
;
A
#
# COMPACT_ATOMS: atom_id res chain seq x y z
N MET A 1 40.05 42.69 -44.26
CA MET A 1 39.60 41.29 -44.02
C MET A 1 38.98 41.27 -42.64
N LEU A 2 37.66 41.42 -42.60
CA LEU A 2 36.90 41.51 -41.35
C LEU A 2 36.34 40.11 -41.04
N ILE A 3 36.80 39.49 -39.98
CA ILE A 3 36.32 38.17 -39.54
C ILE A 3 35.09 38.43 -38.63
N LEU A 4 33.90 38.08 -39.14
CA LEU A 4 32.66 38.06 -38.34
C LEU A 4 32.67 36.75 -37.51
N ILE A 5 32.80 36.88 -36.19
CA ILE A 5 32.58 35.79 -35.26
C ILE A 5 31.07 35.74 -34.95
N LEU A 6 30.35 34.78 -35.54
CA LEU A 6 28.98 34.45 -35.16
C LEU A 6 29.04 33.65 -33.84
N ALA A 7 28.69 34.28 -32.72
CA ALA A 7 28.42 33.59 -31.47
C ALA A 7 27.05 32.93 -31.58
N MET A 8 27.00 31.61 -31.76
CA MET A 8 25.79 30.82 -31.58
C MET A 8 25.44 30.76 -30.08
N TYR A 9 24.52 31.60 -29.66
CA TYR A 9 23.85 31.40 -28.38
C TYR A 9 22.92 30.21 -28.52
N SER A 10 23.30 29.07 -27.98
CA SER A 10 22.42 27.95 -27.76
C SER A 10 21.43 28.38 -26.65
N VAL A 11 20.27 28.82 -27.05
CA VAL A 11 19.15 29.04 -26.10
C VAL A 11 18.70 27.64 -25.70
N CYS A 12 19.20 27.17 -24.57
CA CYS A 12 18.66 26.01 -23.90
C CYS A 12 17.27 26.43 -23.39
N THR A 13 16.24 26.21 -24.18
CA THR A 13 14.85 26.33 -23.70
C THR A 13 14.68 25.25 -22.65
N LEU A 14 14.75 25.62 -21.36
CA LEU A 14 14.21 24.77 -20.32
C LEU A 14 12.74 24.55 -20.66
N GLN A 15 12.41 23.36 -21.13
CA GLN A 15 11.03 22.96 -21.32
C GLN A 15 10.38 22.98 -19.94
N ALA A 16 9.34 23.80 -19.75
CA ALA A 16 8.59 23.85 -18.50
C ALA A 16 8.09 22.44 -18.17
N ALA A 17 8.24 22.02 -16.91
CA ALA A 17 7.75 20.73 -16.47
C ALA A 17 6.23 20.65 -16.69
N THR A 18 5.77 19.56 -17.24
CA THR A 18 4.35 19.31 -17.54
C THR A 18 3.89 18.03 -16.89
N TYR A 19 2.57 17.91 -16.69
CA TYR A 19 2.00 16.66 -16.19
C TYR A 19 2.20 15.50 -17.17
N SER A 20 2.16 14.28 -16.63
CA SER A 20 2.54 13.06 -17.35
C SER A 20 1.53 12.58 -18.39
N GLY A 21 0.27 12.96 -18.24
CA GLY A 21 -0.85 12.44 -19.02
C GLY A 21 -1.29 11.02 -18.62
N THR A 22 -0.75 10.45 -17.54
CA THR A 22 -1.07 9.08 -17.09
C THR A 22 -1.89 9.05 -15.79
N LEU A 23 -2.11 10.20 -15.16
CA LEU A 23 -2.95 10.38 -13.99
C LEU A 23 -3.94 11.53 -14.24
N PRO A 24 -5.07 11.56 -13.51
CA PRO A 24 -5.95 12.73 -13.52
C PRO A 24 -5.21 14.00 -13.11
N VAL A 25 -5.64 15.14 -13.65
CA VAL A 25 -5.07 16.43 -13.33
C VAL A 25 -6.08 17.28 -12.56
N MET A 26 -5.70 17.75 -11.38
CA MET A 26 -6.48 18.72 -10.61
C MET A 26 -5.95 20.12 -10.86
N TYR A 27 -6.79 20.95 -11.46
CA TYR A 27 -6.51 22.36 -11.68
C TYR A 27 -7.08 23.19 -10.54
N ILE A 28 -6.24 24.03 -9.95
CA ILE A 28 -6.58 24.91 -8.83
C ILE A 28 -6.21 26.32 -9.20
N GLN A 29 -7.15 27.25 -9.00
CA GLN A 29 -6.96 28.66 -9.25
C GLN A 29 -7.35 29.44 -7.99
N THR A 30 -6.37 30.02 -7.30
CA THR A 30 -6.62 30.92 -6.17
C THR A 30 -7.15 32.27 -6.64
N GLU A 31 -7.94 32.93 -5.82
CA GLU A 31 -8.43 34.27 -6.12
C GLU A 31 -7.25 35.23 -6.36
N ASN A 32 -7.31 35.96 -7.48
CA ASN A 32 -6.24 36.87 -7.91
C ASN A 32 -4.84 36.24 -8.07
N ASN A 33 -4.74 34.96 -8.32
CA ASN A 33 -3.47 34.20 -8.36
C ASN A 33 -2.66 34.35 -7.06
N ALA A 34 -3.31 34.53 -5.91
CA ALA A 34 -2.63 34.70 -4.64
C ALA A 34 -1.79 33.46 -4.29
N ALA A 35 -0.54 33.67 -3.88
CA ALA A 35 0.31 32.59 -3.42
C ALA A 35 -0.17 32.05 -2.06
N ILE A 36 -0.17 30.72 -1.91
CA ILE A 36 -0.52 30.05 -0.64
C ILE A 36 0.75 30.06 0.24
N VAL A 37 0.80 30.97 1.19
CA VAL A 37 2.00 31.22 2.02
C VAL A 37 1.82 30.87 3.50
N SER A 38 0.61 30.46 3.91
CA SER A 38 0.31 30.15 5.31
C SER A 38 -0.50 28.86 5.45
N LYS A 39 -0.35 28.21 6.61
CA LYS A 39 -1.21 27.11 7.07
C LYS A 39 -2.35 27.58 7.99
N ASP A 40 -2.37 28.86 8.38
CA ASP A 40 -3.29 29.37 9.40
C ASP A 40 -4.60 29.86 8.81
N TYR A 41 -4.58 30.41 7.61
CA TYR A 41 -5.77 30.95 6.96
C TYR A 41 -5.98 30.35 5.57
N TYR A 42 -7.26 30.25 5.19
CA TYR A 42 -7.68 29.79 3.88
C TYR A 42 -7.70 30.94 2.86
N LEU A 43 -7.36 30.62 1.62
CA LEU A 43 -7.62 31.43 0.44
C LEU A 43 -8.81 30.87 -0.33
N ASN A 44 -9.66 31.73 -0.86
CA ASN A 44 -10.67 31.32 -1.83
C ASN A 44 -10.00 30.80 -3.10
N ALA A 45 -10.54 29.76 -3.67
CA ALA A 45 -10.07 29.17 -4.91
C ALA A 45 -11.21 28.52 -5.70
N THR A 46 -10.95 28.31 -6.97
CA THR A 46 -11.76 27.42 -7.80
C THR A 46 -10.93 26.21 -8.21
N TYR A 47 -11.61 25.11 -8.55
CA TYR A 47 -10.96 23.90 -9.01
C TYR A 47 -11.81 23.12 -10.00
N TYR A 48 -11.17 22.29 -10.78
CA TYR A 48 -11.79 21.19 -11.53
C TYR A 48 -10.81 20.03 -11.66
N VAL A 49 -11.33 18.85 -11.93
CA VAL A 49 -10.53 17.65 -12.20
C VAL A 49 -10.77 17.21 -13.63
N ASP A 50 -9.70 17.11 -14.40
CA ASP A 50 -9.68 16.50 -15.73
C ASP A 50 -9.16 15.07 -15.62
N ALA A 51 -10.02 14.11 -15.91
CA ALA A 51 -9.68 12.70 -15.92
C ALA A 51 -8.88 12.26 -17.16
N LEU A 52 -8.64 13.14 -18.12
CA LEU A 52 -7.91 12.89 -19.38
C LEU A 52 -8.46 11.67 -20.17
N GLY A 53 -9.71 11.28 -19.94
CA GLY A 53 -10.30 10.08 -20.51
C GLY A 53 -9.76 8.75 -19.95
N LEU A 54 -9.04 8.79 -18.82
CA LEU A 54 -8.47 7.61 -18.18
C LEU A 54 -9.57 6.73 -17.57
N THR A 55 -9.47 5.43 -17.80
CA THR A 55 -10.43 4.46 -17.25
C THR A 55 -10.46 4.48 -15.73
N GLY A 56 -11.65 4.51 -15.14
CA GLY A 56 -11.87 4.50 -13.69
C GLY A 56 -11.80 5.89 -13.04
N TYR A 57 -11.68 6.95 -13.84
CA TYR A 57 -11.74 8.33 -13.37
C TYR A 57 -12.83 9.11 -14.10
N GLU A 58 -13.41 10.08 -13.43
CA GLU A 58 -14.44 10.97 -13.97
C GLU A 58 -14.01 12.43 -13.86
N ASN A 59 -14.42 13.23 -14.84
CA ASN A 59 -14.27 14.68 -14.77
C ASN A 59 -15.15 15.25 -13.66
N LEU A 60 -14.65 16.26 -12.98
CA LEU A 60 -15.42 17.00 -11.98
C LEU A 60 -15.25 18.50 -12.20
N GLY A 61 -16.32 19.19 -12.58
CA GLY A 61 -16.25 20.55 -13.08
C GLY A 61 -15.55 20.64 -14.44
N SER A 62 -15.18 21.83 -14.86
CA SER A 62 -14.39 22.09 -16.08
C SER A 62 -13.75 23.48 -16.03
N ALA A 63 -12.86 23.79 -16.96
CA ALA A 63 -12.26 25.12 -17.07
C ALA A 63 -13.30 26.24 -17.27
N SER A 64 -14.42 25.95 -17.96
CA SER A 64 -15.52 26.89 -18.19
C SER A 64 -16.56 26.92 -17.06
N ALA A 65 -16.59 25.92 -16.20
CA ALA A 65 -17.49 25.78 -15.06
C ALA A 65 -16.76 25.17 -13.86
N PRO A 66 -15.77 25.86 -13.28
CA PRO A 66 -15.02 25.33 -12.15
C PRO A 66 -15.89 25.35 -10.89
N LEU A 67 -15.56 24.45 -9.96
CA LEU A 67 -16.17 24.39 -8.64
C LEU A 67 -15.39 25.27 -7.66
N THR A 68 -16.03 25.62 -6.55
CA THR A 68 -15.45 26.52 -5.53
C THR A 68 -14.93 25.75 -4.33
N MET A 69 -13.85 26.24 -3.74
CA MET A 69 -13.25 25.72 -2.51
C MET A 69 -12.44 26.80 -1.79
N GLU A 70 -12.00 26.45 -0.60
CA GLU A 70 -10.95 27.15 0.14
C GLU A 70 -9.71 26.26 0.23
N ILE A 71 -8.52 26.85 0.16
CA ILE A 71 -7.24 26.14 0.21
C ILE A 71 -6.25 26.83 1.15
N LYS A 72 -5.47 26.06 1.92
CA LYS A 72 -4.36 26.57 2.72
C LYS A 72 -3.20 25.56 2.78
N GLY A 73 -2.06 26.00 3.27
CA GLY A 73 -0.95 25.11 3.63
C GLY A 73 -1.34 24.14 4.74
N ARG A 74 -0.59 23.01 4.87
CA ARG A 74 -0.74 22.05 5.97
C ARG A 74 0.60 21.40 6.34
N GLY A 75 0.62 20.71 7.49
CA GLY A 75 1.79 20.02 8.03
C GLY A 75 2.71 20.96 8.80
N ASN A 76 3.65 20.39 9.52
CA ASN A 76 4.68 21.12 10.27
C ASN A 76 6.02 21.01 9.55
N TYR A 77 6.72 19.90 9.70
CA TYR A 77 8.00 19.65 9.06
C TYR A 77 7.92 19.79 7.52
N THR A 78 6.95 19.12 6.88
CA THR A 78 6.79 19.16 5.43
C THR A 78 6.42 20.53 4.88
N TRP A 79 5.69 21.35 5.64
CA TRP A 79 5.40 22.73 5.27
C TRP A 79 6.62 23.64 5.40
N LYS A 80 7.39 23.48 6.48
CA LYS A 80 8.52 24.34 6.81
C LYS A 80 9.74 24.08 5.93
N ASP A 81 10.11 22.81 5.79
CA ASP A 81 11.45 22.44 5.30
C ASP A 81 11.50 22.06 3.81
N PHE A 82 10.36 21.87 3.14
CA PHE A 82 10.34 21.47 1.73
C PHE A 82 9.76 22.56 0.82
N ASN A 83 10.31 22.68 -0.40
CA ASN A 83 9.80 23.59 -1.43
C ASN A 83 8.46 23.11 -1.98
N LYS A 84 8.27 21.81 -2.17
CA LYS A 84 7.00 21.18 -2.57
C LYS A 84 6.07 21.13 -1.38
N LYS A 85 5.08 22.02 -1.35
CA LYS A 85 4.20 22.22 -0.18
C LYS A 85 2.97 21.32 -0.22
N PRO A 86 2.57 20.72 0.91
CA PRO A 86 1.27 20.05 1.06
C PRO A 86 0.16 21.05 1.34
N TYR A 87 -1.09 20.70 0.95
CA TYR A 87 -2.25 21.60 1.08
C TYR A 87 -3.43 20.94 1.76
N ARG A 88 -4.26 21.73 2.43
CA ARG A 88 -5.58 21.37 2.94
C ARG A 88 -6.64 21.99 2.08
N LEU A 89 -7.60 21.18 1.64
CA LEU A 89 -8.71 21.57 0.80
C LEU A 89 -10.00 21.55 1.63
N LYS A 90 -10.83 22.58 1.45
CA LYS A 90 -12.19 22.66 1.99
C LYS A 90 -13.13 23.06 0.87
N LEU A 91 -13.81 22.09 0.29
CA LEU A 91 -14.75 22.28 -0.81
C LEU A 91 -16.01 23.01 -0.33
N SER A 92 -16.60 23.83 -1.18
CA SER A 92 -17.88 24.48 -0.85
C SER A 92 -19.00 23.45 -0.67
N ASP A 93 -19.00 22.41 -1.48
CA ASP A 93 -19.94 21.31 -1.42
C ASP A 93 -19.24 19.95 -1.24
N LYS A 94 -19.90 18.99 -0.59
CA LYS A 94 -19.38 17.62 -0.48
C LYS A 94 -19.26 16.99 -1.87
N GLN A 95 -18.08 16.56 -2.28
CA GLN A 95 -17.79 15.90 -3.56
C GLN A 95 -17.01 14.59 -3.36
N PRO A 96 -17.21 13.61 -4.24
CA PRO A 96 -16.45 12.35 -4.26
C PRO A 96 -15.20 12.52 -5.14
N LEU A 97 -14.22 13.33 -4.70
CA LEU A 97 -13.02 13.60 -5.49
C LEU A 97 -12.29 12.30 -5.87
N LEU A 98 -12.10 12.05 -7.17
CA LEU A 98 -11.41 10.86 -7.69
C LEU A 98 -11.94 9.52 -7.13
N GLY A 99 -13.23 9.47 -6.80
CA GLY A 99 -13.85 8.27 -6.22
C GLY A 99 -13.58 8.06 -4.72
N LEU A 100 -12.95 9.02 -4.04
CA LEU A 100 -12.87 9.04 -2.58
C LEU A 100 -14.24 9.31 -1.95
N THR A 101 -14.39 9.02 -0.68
CA THR A 101 -15.62 9.27 0.07
C THR A 101 -16.06 10.72 -0.03
N LYS A 102 -17.34 10.92 -0.31
CA LYS A 102 -17.94 12.24 -0.48
C LYS A 102 -17.74 13.12 0.75
N SER A 103 -16.97 14.19 0.61
CA SER A 103 -16.62 15.10 1.70
C SER A 103 -16.36 16.51 1.20
N LYS A 104 -16.32 17.48 2.14
CA LYS A 104 -15.75 18.83 1.88
C LYS A 104 -14.24 18.88 2.14
N HIS A 105 -13.68 17.96 2.92
CA HIS A 105 -12.34 18.06 3.48
C HIS A 105 -11.42 16.98 2.94
N PHE A 106 -10.34 17.43 2.30
CA PHE A 106 -9.26 16.58 1.77
C PHE A 106 -7.90 17.22 2.04
N ALA A 107 -6.84 16.42 1.89
CA ALA A 107 -5.47 16.89 1.89
C ALA A 107 -4.77 16.50 0.58
N LEU A 108 -3.95 17.37 0.05
CA LEU A 108 -2.97 17.06 -0.98
C LEU A 108 -1.62 16.82 -0.28
N LEU A 109 -1.23 15.55 -0.13
CA LEU A 109 0.05 15.18 0.44
C LEU A 109 1.13 15.26 -0.64
N ALA A 110 2.15 16.07 -0.37
CA ALA A 110 3.21 16.35 -1.32
C ALA A 110 4.27 15.24 -1.41
N HIS A 111 4.39 14.41 -0.37
CA HIS A 111 5.42 13.36 -0.17
C HIS A 111 6.84 13.80 -0.58
N ALA A 112 7.18 15.05 -0.31
CA ALA A 112 8.49 15.60 -0.59
C ALA A 112 9.59 14.98 0.28
N ASP A 113 9.26 14.62 1.51
CA ASP A 113 10.09 13.85 2.44
C ASP A 113 10.41 12.45 1.93
N ASP A 114 9.43 11.74 1.37
CA ASP A 114 9.65 10.48 0.67
C ASP A 114 10.62 10.64 -0.50
N ALA A 115 10.48 11.72 -1.26
CA ALA A 115 11.32 11.99 -2.42
C ALA A 115 12.79 12.24 -2.05
N GLN A 116 13.06 12.86 -0.90
CA GLN A 116 14.41 13.06 -0.39
C GLN A 116 15.01 11.78 0.24
N SER A 117 14.18 10.92 0.82
CA SER A 117 14.65 9.69 1.44
C SER A 117 15.27 8.76 0.42
N LYS A 118 16.48 8.26 0.69
CA LYS A 118 17.12 7.24 -0.16
C LYS A 118 16.49 5.85 0.03
N LYS A 119 15.82 5.62 1.17
CA LYS A 119 15.32 4.30 1.58
C LYS A 119 13.83 4.10 1.33
N GLY A 120 13.00 5.15 1.31
CA GLY A 120 11.55 5.02 1.30
C GLY A 120 10.84 5.74 0.16
N PHE A 121 9.63 5.32 -0.09
CA PHE A 121 8.62 5.96 -0.95
C PHE A 121 7.23 5.52 -0.51
N MET A 122 6.22 6.36 -0.69
CA MET A 122 4.81 6.07 -0.37
C MET A 122 4.57 5.65 1.10
N ARG A 123 5.28 6.21 2.05
CA ARG A 123 5.17 5.84 3.47
C ARG A 123 3.72 5.85 3.97
N ASN A 124 3.00 6.96 3.73
CA ASN A 124 1.59 7.05 4.12
C ASN A 124 0.71 6.03 3.40
N GLN A 125 0.90 5.83 2.09
CA GLN A 125 0.10 4.90 1.29
C GLN A 125 0.30 3.45 1.75
N VAL A 126 1.54 3.06 2.04
CA VAL A 126 1.87 1.72 2.54
C VAL A 126 1.31 1.51 3.96
N GLY A 127 1.49 2.50 4.86
CA GLY A 127 0.93 2.43 6.22
C GLY A 127 -0.59 2.36 6.21
N PHE A 128 -1.28 3.11 5.36
CA PHE A 128 -2.73 3.05 5.19
C PHE A 128 -3.18 1.69 4.63
N GLU A 129 -2.43 1.13 3.67
CA GLU A 129 -2.78 -0.18 3.13
C GLU A 129 -2.62 -1.29 4.17
N LEU A 130 -1.50 -1.34 4.88
CA LEU A 130 -1.30 -2.28 5.99
C LEU A 130 -2.41 -2.17 7.04
N SER A 131 -2.85 -0.94 7.35
CA SER A 131 -3.94 -0.70 8.31
C SER A 131 -5.28 -1.26 7.84
N ARG A 132 -5.60 -1.14 6.54
CA ARG A 132 -6.79 -1.78 5.96
C ARG A 132 -6.68 -3.29 6.00
N MET A 133 -5.54 -3.83 5.59
CA MET A 133 -5.29 -5.28 5.52
C MET A 133 -5.37 -5.96 6.89
N ILE A 134 -4.86 -5.32 7.94
CA ILE A 134 -4.94 -5.85 9.31
C ILE A 134 -6.33 -5.69 9.93
N GLY A 135 -7.23 -4.96 9.28
CA GLY A 135 -8.63 -4.83 9.69
C GLY A 135 -8.89 -3.70 10.70
N MET A 136 -8.22 -2.56 10.59
CA MET A 136 -8.62 -1.37 11.34
C MET A 136 -9.98 -0.88 10.84
N THR A 137 -10.80 -0.35 11.76
CA THR A 137 -12.21 0.01 11.50
C THR A 137 -12.36 1.00 10.34
N TRP A 138 -11.51 2.00 10.28
CA TRP A 138 -11.41 2.93 9.17
C TRP A 138 -9.95 3.39 8.99
N THR A 139 -9.58 3.60 7.74
CA THR A 139 -8.25 4.10 7.36
C THR A 139 -8.41 5.08 6.22
N PRO A 140 -7.73 6.25 6.23
CA PRO A 140 -7.80 7.21 5.15
C PRO A 140 -7.50 6.57 3.78
N ALA A 141 -8.37 6.81 2.81
CA ALA A 141 -8.11 6.45 1.43
C ALA A 141 -7.34 7.58 0.72
N THR A 142 -6.57 7.21 -0.30
CA THR A 142 -5.72 8.13 -1.04
C THR A 142 -5.74 7.81 -2.53
N LYS A 143 -5.64 8.83 -3.38
CA LYS A 143 -5.57 8.71 -4.84
C LYS A 143 -4.45 9.59 -5.37
N PRO A 144 -3.59 9.09 -6.26
CA PRO A 144 -2.60 9.93 -6.92
C PRO A 144 -3.28 10.90 -7.89
N VAL A 145 -2.77 12.11 -7.96
CA VAL A 145 -3.26 13.19 -8.82
C VAL A 145 -2.11 14.12 -9.16
N GLU A 146 -2.04 14.56 -10.39
CA GLU A 146 -1.14 15.63 -10.77
C GLU A 146 -1.83 16.99 -10.58
N VAL A 147 -1.11 17.99 -10.12
CA VAL A 147 -1.71 19.28 -9.73
C VAL A 147 -1.12 20.43 -10.53
N VAL A 148 -2.02 21.26 -11.06
CA VAL A 148 -1.70 22.54 -11.67
C VAL A 148 -2.30 23.64 -10.78
N LEU A 149 -1.46 24.48 -10.20
CA LEU A 149 -1.87 25.59 -9.32
C LEU A 149 -1.55 26.92 -9.99
N ASN A 150 -2.55 27.76 -10.20
CA ASN A 150 -2.41 29.07 -10.84
C ASN A 150 -1.69 28.99 -12.21
N GLY A 151 -1.95 27.92 -12.98
CA GLY A 151 -1.31 27.66 -14.27
C GLY A 151 0.08 27.01 -14.20
N ASP A 152 0.67 26.85 -13.02
CA ASP A 152 1.96 26.17 -12.83
C ASP A 152 1.75 24.70 -12.44
N TYR A 153 2.42 23.78 -13.14
CA TYR A 153 2.45 22.37 -12.77
C TYR A 153 3.30 22.18 -11.50
N ILE A 154 2.67 21.83 -10.40
CA ILE A 154 3.33 21.68 -9.10
C ILE A 154 3.59 20.23 -8.70
N GLY A 155 3.35 19.28 -9.62
CA GLY A 155 3.82 17.89 -9.45
C GLY A 155 2.75 16.87 -9.10
N LEU A 156 3.21 15.67 -8.77
CA LEU A 156 2.43 14.53 -8.31
C LEU A 156 2.09 14.69 -6.82
N TYR A 157 0.82 14.59 -6.49
CA TYR A 157 0.30 14.60 -5.12
C TYR A 157 -0.53 13.36 -4.85
N PHE A 158 -0.75 13.04 -3.56
CA PHE A 158 -1.76 12.10 -3.13
C PHE A 158 -2.92 12.85 -2.49
N LEU A 159 -4.05 12.89 -3.20
CA LEU A 159 -5.31 13.37 -2.65
C LEU A 159 -5.78 12.37 -1.59
N THR A 160 -5.92 12.82 -0.35
CA THR A 160 -6.11 11.97 0.82
C THR A 160 -7.30 12.44 1.64
N GLU A 161 -8.08 11.49 2.14
CA GLU A 161 -9.14 11.76 3.10
C GLU A 161 -8.54 12.23 4.42
N THR A 162 -9.10 13.28 5.02
CA THR A 162 -8.68 13.76 6.35
C THR A 162 -9.42 13.00 7.45
N ILE A 163 -8.77 12.82 8.59
CA ILE A 163 -9.39 12.27 9.79
C ILE A 163 -10.44 13.26 10.30
N ARG A 164 -11.69 12.81 10.37
CA ARG A 164 -12.85 13.54 10.87
C ARG A 164 -13.93 12.56 11.27
N VAL A 165 -14.81 12.99 12.14
CA VAL A 165 -16.07 12.27 12.35
C VAL A 165 -16.96 12.47 11.12
N ASP A 166 -17.35 11.37 10.51
CA ASP A 166 -18.31 11.27 9.41
C ASP A 166 -18.74 9.81 9.31
N LYS A 167 -19.99 9.54 8.87
CA LYS A 167 -20.52 8.18 8.70
C LYS A 167 -19.64 7.25 7.85
N ASP A 168 -18.86 7.82 6.93
CA ASP A 168 -17.99 7.10 6.00
C ASP A 168 -16.49 7.25 6.36
N ARG A 169 -16.17 7.78 7.54
CA ARG A 169 -14.81 7.95 8.10
C ARG A 169 -14.75 7.43 9.53
N VAL A 170 -14.47 8.28 10.51
CA VAL A 170 -14.61 7.91 11.92
C VAL A 170 -16.11 7.95 12.25
N ASN A 171 -16.76 6.80 12.17
CA ASN A 171 -18.22 6.69 12.30
C ASN A 171 -18.62 6.57 13.78
N ILE A 172 -18.69 7.72 14.43
CA ILE A 172 -19.22 7.87 15.79
C ILE A 172 -20.29 8.97 15.81
N VAL A 173 -21.17 8.94 16.80
CA VAL A 173 -22.14 10.02 17.01
C VAL A 173 -21.44 11.16 17.75
N GLU A 174 -21.27 12.29 17.08
CA GLU A 174 -20.67 13.49 17.68
C GLU A 174 -21.49 13.97 18.88
N GLN A 175 -20.82 14.53 19.86
CA GLN A 175 -21.45 15.34 20.88
C GLN A 175 -21.44 16.81 20.43
N GLU A 176 -22.36 17.58 20.99
CA GLU A 176 -22.42 19.02 20.71
C GLU A 176 -21.23 19.76 21.35
N ASP A 177 -20.80 20.85 20.70
CA ASP A 177 -19.87 21.78 21.31
C ASP A 177 -20.49 22.38 22.59
N LYS A 178 -19.67 22.50 23.64
CA LYS A 178 -20.09 23.04 24.94
C LYS A 178 -21.25 22.27 25.60
N GLU A 179 -21.37 20.96 25.31
CA GLU A 179 -22.35 20.10 25.96
C GLU A 179 -22.08 20.01 27.46
N THR A 180 -23.15 19.97 28.24
CA THR A 180 -23.09 19.95 29.70
C THR A 180 -23.83 18.76 30.32
N ASP A 181 -24.64 18.03 29.55
CA ASP A 181 -25.35 16.85 30.04
C ASP A 181 -24.36 15.71 30.28
N ALA A 182 -24.37 15.18 31.50
CA ALA A 182 -23.43 14.16 31.93
C ALA A 182 -23.53 12.84 31.14
N ALA A 183 -24.71 12.50 30.60
CA ALA A 183 -24.86 11.31 29.76
C ALA A 183 -24.39 11.58 28.32
N ALA A 184 -24.63 12.79 27.84
CA ALA A 184 -24.25 13.18 26.46
C ALA A 184 -22.74 13.25 26.27
N ILE A 185 -21.95 13.64 27.28
CA ILE A 185 -20.49 13.79 27.20
C ILE A 185 -19.72 12.47 27.36
N THR A 186 -20.37 11.33 27.58
CA THR A 186 -19.71 10.04 27.82
C THR A 186 -19.01 9.48 26.58
N GLY A 187 -19.31 9.95 25.39
CA GLY A 187 -18.70 9.52 24.12
C GLY A 187 -18.95 10.50 23.00
N GLY A 188 -18.62 10.14 21.79
CA GLY A 188 -18.60 11.05 20.65
C GLY A 188 -17.29 11.87 20.61
N TRP A 189 -16.21 11.29 21.11
CA TRP A 189 -14.90 11.90 21.19
C TRP A 189 -14.00 11.44 20.04
N LEU A 190 -13.28 12.39 19.44
CA LEU A 190 -12.10 12.17 18.63
C LEU A 190 -10.98 13.04 19.18
N VAL A 191 -9.90 12.42 19.63
CA VAL A 191 -8.74 13.10 20.21
C VAL A 191 -7.46 12.61 19.56
N GLU A 192 -6.39 13.37 19.72
CA GLU A 192 -5.06 13.08 19.22
C GLU A 192 -4.05 13.23 20.36
N ILE A 193 -3.22 12.23 20.59
CA ILE A 193 -2.01 12.41 21.38
C ILE A 193 -1.04 13.20 20.49
N ASP A 194 -0.67 14.40 20.94
CA ASP A 194 0.16 15.31 20.17
C ASP A 194 1.19 15.99 21.08
N ASN A 195 2.33 16.37 20.52
CA ASN A 195 3.39 17.08 21.22
C ASN A 195 3.49 18.54 20.81
N TYR A 196 2.61 19.00 19.96
CA TYR A 196 2.59 20.38 19.49
C TYR A 196 1.52 21.17 20.24
N ASP A 197 1.94 22.23 20.93
CA ASP A 197 1.06 23.17 21.64
C ASP A 197 0.43 24.18 20.67
N GLU A 198 -0.09 23.69 19.54
CA GLU A 198 -0.70 24.53 18.51
C GLU A 198 -2.23 24.49 18.56
N ASP A 199 -2.82 23.39 18.98
CA ASP A 199 -4.26 23.15 19.03
C ASP A 199 -4.75 23.05 20.49
N PRO A 200 -6.02 23.35 20.80
CA PRO A 200 -6.57 23.18 22.14
C PRO A 200 -6.50 21.73 22.64
N HIS A 201 -6.01 21.51 23.85
CA HIS A 201 -5.81 20.17 24.42
C HIS A 201 -6.09 20.14 25.92
N VAL A 202 -6.30 18.95 26.45
CA VAL A 202 -6.22 18.66 27.87
C VAL A 202 -4.85 18.04 28.17
N THR A 203 -4.32 18.36 29.35
CA THR A 203 -2.99 17.93 29.79
C THR A 203 -3.10 16.97 30.96
N ILE A 204 -2.35 15.87 30.92
CA ILE A 204 -2.15 15.01 32.08
C ILE A 204 -0.67 14.92 32.44
N SER A 205 -0.37 14.87 33.74
CA SER A 205 0.97 14.71 34.28
C SER A 205 0.85 14.06 35.65
N GLU A 206 0.64 12.75 35.68
CA GLU A 206 0.34 12.01 36.90
C GLU A 206 1.61 11.40 37.52
N GLY A 207 1.73 11.46 38.86
CA GLY A 207 2.77 10.78 39.61
C GLY A 207 4.20 11.09 39.21
N GLY A 208 4.47 12.28 38.66
CA GLY A 208 5.81 12.66 38.17
C GLY A 208 6.24 12.01 36.86
N ARG A 209 5.28 11.36 36.18
CA ARG A 209 5.45 10.80 34.83
C ARG A 209 5.51 11.89 33.78
N HIS A 210 5.76 11.51 32.54
CA HIS A 210 5.79 12.45 31.40
C HIS A 210 4.45 13.15 31.22
N THR A 211 4.49 14.43 30.87
CA THR A 211 3.31 15.19 30.47
C THR A 211 2.82 14.69 29.12
N MET A 212 1.52 14.43 29.01
CA MET A 212 0.86 14.08 27.76
C MET A 212 -0.23 15.09 27.44
N TRP A 213 -0.32 15.44 26.17
CA TRP A 213 -1.35 16.32 25.64
C TRP A 213 -2.34 15.53 24.81
N PHE A 214 -3.62 15.76 25.06
CA PHE A 214 -4.72 15.16 24.29
C PHE A 214 -5.48 16.27 23.60
N THR A 215 -5.09 16.53 22.37
CA THR A 215 -5.71 17.52 21.50
C THR A 215 -7.08 17.01 21.06
N TYR A 216 -8.14 17.74 21.39
CA TYR A 216 -9.49 17.34 21.00
C TYR A 216 -9.84 17.89 19.61
N LYS A 217 -10.38 17.01 18.76
CA LYS A 217 -10.80 17.31 17.39
C LYS A 217 -12.32 17.33 17.27
N THR A 218 -13.02 16.59 18.12
CA THR A 218 -14.48 16.55 18.27
C THR A 218 -14.80 16.22 19.72
N PRO A 219 -15.57 17.06 20.40
CA PRO A 219 -16.07 18.38 19.94
C PRO A 219 -14.95 19.41 19.72
N GLU A 220 -15.21 20.45 18.93
CA GLU A 220 -14.20 21.48 18.62
C GLU A 220 -14.03 22.51 19.75
N VAL A 221 -15.10 22.72 20.55
CA VAL A 221 -15.09 23.63 21.71
C VAL A 221 -15.68 22.94 22.93
N LEU A 222 -14.90 22.82 24.01
CA LEU A 222 -15.33 22.15 25.22
C LEU A 222 -16.10 23.07 26.18
N SER A 223 -17.10 22.51 26.86
CA SER A 223 -17.57 23.03 28.15
C SER A 223 -16.61 22.62 29.27
N SER A 224 -16.73 23.24 30.45
CA SER A 224 -15.97 22.81 31.63
C SER A 224 -16.28 21.37 32.05
N GLN A 225 -17.48 20.87 31.82
CA GLN A 225 -17.89 19.49 32.09
C GLN A 225 -17.20 18.51 31.12
N GLN A 226 -17.15 18.85 29.82
CA GLN A 226 -16.45 18.08 28.80
C GLN A 226 -14.95 18.02 29.09
N GLU A 227 -14.32 19.14 29.38
CA GLU A 227 -12.90 19.22 29.71
C GLU A 227 -12.55 18.38 30.97
N GLN A 228 -13.38 18.49 31.99
CA GLN A 228 -13.22 17.69 33.21
C GLN A 228 -13.39 16.19 32.93
N TYR A 229 -14.39 15.82 32.15
CA TYR A 229 -14.65 14.43 31.79
C TYR A 229 -13.47 13.83 31.01
N LEU A 230 -13.02 14.50 29.93
CA LEU A 230 -11.90 14.04 29.12
C LEU A 230 -10.62 13.90 29.97
N THR A 231 -10.31 14.92 30.78
CA THR A 231 -9.18 14.90 31.70
C THR A 231 -9.22 13.73 32.67
N GLN A 232 -10.39 13.47 33.28
CA GLN A 232 -10.56 12.35 34.22
C GLN A 232 -10.42 11.00 33.53
N GLN A 233 -10.96 10.83 32.30
CA GLN A 233 -10.80 9.60 31.52
C GLN A 233 -9.32 9.33 31.21
N MET A 234 -8.59 10.32 30.73
CA MET A 234 -7.16 10.16 30.38
C MET A 234 -6.30 9.89 31.60
N LYS A 235 -6.57 10.54 32.74
CA LYS A 235 -5.90 10.26 34.03
C LYS A 235 -6.18 8.85 34.53
N LEU A 236 -7.40 8.38 34.42
CA LEU A 236 -7.77 7.03 34.82
C LEU A 236 -7.01 5.99 33.98
N ILE A 237 -7.02 6.15 32.64
CA ILE A 237 -6.30 5.28 31.73
C ILE A 237 -4.80 5.30 32.03
N ASP A 238 -4.21 6.48 32.21
CA ASP A 238 -2.79 6.63 32.54
C ASP A 238 -2.44 5.88 33.84
N ASN A 239 -3.24 6.02 34.89
CA ASN A 239 -3.01 5.30 36.15
C ASN A 239 -3.14 3.78 35.99
N LEU A 240 -4.06 3.29 35.17
CA LEU A 240 -4.20 1.87 34.87
C LEU A 240 -3.04 1.33 34.03
N VAL A 241 -2.56 2.12 33.05
CA VAL A 241 -1.38 1.78 32.24
C VAL A 241 -0.16 1.57 33.13
N TYR A 242 0.05 2.38 34.15
CA TYR A 242 1.16 2.24 35.10
C TYR A 242 0.84 1.34 36.31
N GLY A 243 -0.38 0.77 36.38
CA GLY A 243 -0.85 -0.12 37.43
C GLY A 243 -0.38 -1.56 37.32
N ASP A 244 -1.14 -2.49 37.91
CA ASP A 244 -0.87 -3.93 37.90
C ASP A 244 -1.03 -4.50 36.48
N LYS A 245 0.06 -5.07 35.96
CA LYS A 245 0.12 -5.62 34.59
C LYS A 245 -0.68 -6.91 34.41
N ASN A 246 -1.07 -7.59 35.49
CA ASN A 246 -1.92 -8.77 35.45
C ASN A 246 -3.41 -8.44 35.56
N SER A 247 -3.76 -7.17 35.80
CA SER A 247 -5.12 -6.72 35.85
C SER A 247 -5.73 -6.57 34.46
N ASN A 248 -6.99 -6.94 34.31
CA ASN A 248 -7.76 -6.70 33.08
C ASN A 248 -8.56 -5.38 33.14
N GLU A 249 -8.37 -4.56 34.17
CA GLU A 249 -9.16 -3.35 34.37
C GLU A 249 -8.92 -2.32 33.24
N LEU A 250 -7.67 -2.16 32.78
CA LEU A 250 -7.33 -1.28 31.66
C LEU A 250 -8.20 -1.56 30.43
N TRP A 251 -8.48 -2.83 30.16
CA TRP A 251 -9.23 -3.28 28.97
C TRP A 251 -10.74 -3.06 29.07
N GLN A 252 -11.21 -2.51 30.16
CA GLN A 252 -12.57 -1.97 30.28
C GLN A 252 -12.67 -0.57 29.68
N TYR A 253 -11.57 0.16 29.57
CA TYR A 253 -11.49 1.53 29.07
C TYR A 253 -10.79 1.63 27.72
N LEU A 254 -9.78 0.82 27.45
CA LEU A 254 -9.12 0.72 26.14
C LEU A 254 -9.54 -0.56 25.40
N ASP A 255 -9.81 -0.42 24.12
CA ASP A 255 -10.04 -1.55 23.22
C ASP A 255 -8.70 -2.20 22.86
N ILE A 256 -8.45 -3.39 23.41
CA ILE A 256 -7.18 -4.10 23.26
C ILE A 256 -6.95 -4.54 21.81
N ASP A 257 -8.02 -4.89 21.06
CA ASP A 257 -7.91 -5.33 19.67
C ASP A 257 -7.54 -4.15 18.75
N ALA A 258 -8.23 -3.01 18.91
CA ALA A 258 -7.92 -1.80 18.15
C ALA A 258 -6.49 -1.31 18.43
N LEU A 259 -6.06 -1.32 19.70
CA LEU A 259 -4.69 -0.93 20.07
C LEU A 259 -3.66 -1.89 19.51
N ALA A 260 -3.89 -3.20 19.55
CA ALA A 260 -2.96 -4.18 19.03
C ALA A 260 -2.78 -4.06 17.51
N ARG A 261 -3.87 -3.87 16.74
CA ARG A 261 -3.80 -3.62 15.30
C ARG A 261 -3.03 -2.33 14.97
N PHE A 262 -3.35 -1.26 15.69
CA PHE A 262 -2.62 0.01 15.55
C PHE A 262 -1.13 -0.19 15.82
N TYR A 263 -0.77 -0.83 16.93
CA TYR A 263 0.60 -1.09 17.34
C TYR A 263 1.36 -1.93 16.31
N ILE A 264 0.77 -3.03 15.81
CA ILE A 264 1.40 -3.88 14.80
C ILE A 264 1.74 -3.10 13.54
N VAL A 265 0.84 -2.23 13.06
CA VAL A 265 1.11 -1.41 11.86
C VAL A 265 2.28 -0.46 12.10
N GLN A 266 2.31 0.20 13.27
CA GLN A 266 3.41 1.12 13.59
C GLN A 266 4.75 0.37 13.70
N GLU A 267 4.75 -0.83 14.26
CA GLU A 267 5.95 -1.67 14.35
C GLU A 267 6.42 -2.17 12.98
N ILE A 268 5.51 -2.63 12.09
CA ILE A 268 5.87 -3.00 10.72
C ILE A 268 6.52 -1.81 10.01
N MET A 269 5.94 -0.63 10.13
CA MET A 269 6.40 0.59 9.48
C MET A 269 7.64 1.20 10.14
N ASP A 270 8.02 0.76 11.33
CA ASP A 270 9.04 1.36 12.20
C ASP A 270 8.83 2.88 12.31
N ASN A 271 7.59 3.28 12.56
CA ASN A 271 7.18 4.69 12.63
C ASN A 271 7.46 5.25 14.03
N TYR A 272 8.67 5.72 14.26
CA TYR A 272 9.11 6.13 15.61
C TYR A 272 8.40 7.38 16.16
N GLU A 273 7.74 8.17 15.31
CA GLU A 273 6.90 9.30 15.73
C GLU A 273 5.49 8.89 16.16
N SER A 274 5.09 7.65 15.89
CA SER A 274 3.82 7.14 16.39
C SER A 274 3.75 7.21 17.93
N PHE A 275 2.57 7.32 18.48
CA PHE A 275 2.28 7.43 19.93
C PHE A 275 2.65 8.76 20.60
N HIS A 276 3.26 9.72 19.90
CA HIS A 276 3.50 11.04 20.44
C HIS A 276 3.06 12.19 19.52
N GLY A 277 2.67 11.90 18.30
CA GLY A 277 2.11 12.83 17.35
C GLY A 277 1.27 12.09 16.33
N SER A 278 0.22 12.70 15.83
CA SER A 278 -0.74 12.09 14.90
C SER A 278 -1.31 10.74 15.39
N CYS A 279 -1.35 10.53 16.70
CA CYS A 279 -1.84 9.32 17.34
C CYS A 279 -3.29 9.52 17.79
N TYR A 280 -4.22 9.10 16.96
CA TYR A 280 -5.65 9.33 17.18
C TYR A 280 -6.28 8.25 18.07
N LEU A 281 -7.24 8.70 18.89
CA LEU A 281 -8.14 7.87 19.66
C LEU A 281 -9.56 8.39 19.49
N TYR A 282 -10.52 7.48 19.46
CA TYR A 282 -11.93 7.84 19.44
C TYR A 282 -12.77 6.97 20.36
N ARG A 283 -13.91 7.48 20.80
CA ARG A 283 -14.85 6.77 21.65
C ARG A 283 -16.28 7.10 21.25
N GLU A 284 -17.09 6.07 20.98
CA GLU A 284 -18.53 6.18 20.75
C GLU A 284 -19.28 6.45 22.06
N LYS A 285 -20.52 6.91 21.98
CA LYS A 285 -21.43 7.03 23.13
C LYS A 285 -21.86 5.66 23.64
N GLY A 286 -21.84 5.50 24.95
CA GLY A 286 -22.33 4.29 25.61
C GLY A 286 -21.52 3.94 26.86
N ALA A 287 -22.19 3.35 27.84
CA ALA A 287 -21.57 3.01 29.12
C ALA A 287 -20.44 1.96 28.98
N ASN A 288 -20.57 1.05 28.00
CA ASN A 288 -19.61 -0.04 27.76
C ASN A 288 -18.66 0.27 26.61
N GLU A 289 -18.73 1.45 26.00
CA GLU A 289 -17.84 1.83 24.92
C GLU A 289 -16.43 2.12 25.47
N ARG A 290 -15.44 1.76 24.65
CA ARG A 290 -14.02 1.87 24.98
C ARG A 290 -13.35 2.87 24.05
N TRP A 291 -12.26 3.45 24.54
CA TRP A 291 -11.37 4.22 23.68
C TRP A 291 -10.65 3.28 22.69
N LYS A 292 -10.67 3.60 21.41
CA LYS A 292 -10.06 2.84 20.33
C LYS A 292 -8.93 3.65 19.72
N PHE A 293 -7.74 3.06 19.63
CA PHE A 293 -6.63 3.65 18.90
C PHE A 293 -6.89 3.61 17.39
N GLY A 294 -6.56 4.68 16.72
CA GLY A 294 -6.81 4.92 15.32
C GLY A 294 -7.73 6.12 15.08
N PRO A 295 -7.91 6.49 13.81
CA PRO A 295 -7.23 5.99 12.61
C PRO A 295 -5.73 6.28 12.60
N VAL A 296 -4.98 5.57 11.76
CA VAL A 296 -3.56 5.86 11.52
C VAL A 296 -3.38 7.12 10.68
N TRP A 297 -2.31 7.83 10.94
CA TRP A 297 -1.88 9.00 10.18
C TRP A 297 -0.39 9.21 10.31
N ASP A 298 0.23 9.90 9.35
CA ASP A 298 1.62 10.37 9.36
C ASP A 298 2.68 9.29 9.58
N PHE A 299 3.03 8.62 8.49
CA PHE A 299 4.14 7.67 8.46
C PHE A 299 5.45 8.32 7.97
N GLY A 300 5.59 9.64 8.09
CA GLY A 300 6.73 10.41 7.60
C GLY A 300 8.08 9.94 8.15
N SER A 301 8.11 9.36 9.34
CA SER A 301 9.33 8.86 9.98
C SER A 301 9.62 7.36 9.74
N SER A 302 8.78 6.65 8.97
CA SER A 302 8.95 5.23 8.66
C SER A 302 10.17 4.94 7.78
N TYR A 303 10.68 3.71 7.83
CA TYR A 303 11.80 3.19 7.02
C TYR A 303 13.15 3.91 7.25
N ASN A 304 13.31 4.66 8.32
CA ASN A 304 14.53 5.43 8.53
C ASN A 304 15.70 4.58 9.02
N ARG A 305 15.41 3.44 9.67
CA ARG A 305 16.41 2.52 10.22
C ARG A 305 16.04 1.07 9.88
N ASP A 306 17.00 0.16 9.95
CA ASP A 306 16.73 -1.26 9.82
C ASP A 306 16.00 -1.76 11.07
N LYS A 307 15.00 -2.62 10.89
CA LYS A 307 14.21 -3.15 12.01
C LYS A 307 15.00 -4.20 12.78
N THR A 308 15.54 -3.80 13.93
CA THR A 308 16.36 -4.66 14.82
C THR A 308 15.91 -4.58 16.28
N GLN A 309 14.90 -3.77 16.58
CA GLN A 309 14.35 -3.56 17.93
C GLN A 309 12.91 -3.08 17.83
N TYR A 310 12.15 -3.19 18.91
CA TYR A 310 10.83 -2.58 18.99
C TYR A 310 10.90 -1.04 18.99
N LEU A 311 9.81 -0.40 18.60
CA LEU A 311 9.71 1.06 18.60
C LEU A 311 10.01 1.68 19.98
N PHE A 312 9.59 1.02 21.06
CA PHE A 312 9.72 1.50 22.42
C PHE A 312 11.08 1.20 23.08
N GLU A 313 11.99 0.47 22.42
CA GLU A 313 13.33 0.15 22.93
C GLU A 313 14.40 1.17 22.53
N GLY A 314 14.09 2.03 21.56
CA GLY A 314 14.98 3.10 21.11
C GLY A 314 14.84 4.38 21.93
N ASP A 315 14.95 5.52 21.25
CA ASP A 315 14.61 6.82 21.84
C ASP A 315 13.09 6.94 21.96
N VAL A 316 12.60 6.65 23.17
CA VAL A 316 11.16 6.48 23.46
C VAL A 316 10.58 7.64 24.25
N TRP A 317 11.25 8.79 24.28
CA TRP A 317 10.86 9.92 25.12
C TRP A 317 9.41 10.40 24.88
N HIS A 318 8.78 10.01 23.79
CA HIS A 318 7.41 10.33 23.47
C HIS A 318 6.44 9.15 23.48
N ASN A 319 6.90 7.94 23.73
CA ASN A 319 6.06 6.72 23.69
C ASN A 319 5.56 6.35 25.10
N HIS A 320 5.03 7.29 25.84
CA HIS A 320 4.79 7.19 27.28
C HIS A 320 3.99 5.95 27.71
N TRP A 321 2.95 5.58 27.00
CA TRP A 321 2.12 4.43 27.35
C TRP A 321 2.63 3.10 26.79
N ILE A 322 3.24 3.10 25.63
CA ILE A 322 3.56 1.86 24.91
C ILE A 322 4.55 0.96 25.64
N PRO A 323 5.66 1.46 26.23
CA PRO A 323 6.56 0.62 27.03
C PRO A 323 5.86 -0.08 28.18
N GLU A 324 4.88 0.58 28.80
CA GLU A 324 4.11 0.02 29.89
C GLU A 324 3.01 -0.92 29.43
N ILE A 325 2.33 -0.60 28.33
CA ILE A 325 1.29 -1.44 27.72
C ILE A 325 1.88 -2.78 27.26
N CYS A 326 3.08 -2.77 26.69
CA CYS A 326 3.75 -4.00 26.26
C CYS A 326 4.14 -4.95 27.41
N LYS A 327 4.07 -4.49 28.65
CA LYS A 327 4.26 -5.34 29.85
C LYS A 327 3.00 -6.13 30.27
N PHE A 328 1.83 -5.81 29.69
CA PHE A 328 0.60 -6.56 29.97
C PHE A 328 0.57 -7.87 29.18
N PRO A 329 0.51 -9.04 29.84
CA PRO A 329 0.44 -10.33 29.15
C PRO A 329 -0.75 -10.41 28.18
N ALA A 330 -1.92 -9.89 28.59
CA ALA A 330 -3.11 -9.89 27.74
C ALA A 330 -2.88 -9.12 26.43
N PHE A 331 -2.12 -8.02 26.45
CA PHE A 331 -1.81 -7.26 25.25
C PHE A 331 -0.84 -8.01 24.33
N THR A 332 0.24 -8.56 24.88
CA THR A 332 1.23 -9.30 24.09
C THR A 332 0.63 -10.54 23.44
N GLU A 333 -0.25 -11.26 24.14
CA GLU A 333 -1.00 -12.38 23.55
C GLU A 333 -1.95 -11.94 22.44
N GLN A 334 -2.63 -10.80 22.59
CA GLN A 334 -3.49 -10.26 21.53
C GLN A 334 -2.68 -9.85 20.30
N VAL A 335 -1.51 -9.21 20.49
CA VAL A 335 -0.59 -8.86 19.40
C VAL A 335 -0.14 -10.13 18.65
N LYS A 336 0.34 -11.16 19.36
CA LYS A 336 0.77 -12.42 18.74
C LYS A 336 -0.36 -13.10 17.96
N LYS A 337 -1.56 -13.13 18.53
CA LYS A 337 -2.75 -13.71 17.88
C LYS A 337 -3.07 -13.02 16.56
N ILE A 338 -3.14 -11.66 16.56
CA ILE A 338 -3.44 -10.89 15.35
C ILE A 338 -2.28 -11.03 14.35
N TRP A 339 -1.03 -10.96 14.82
CA TRP A 339 0.14 -11.10 13.97
C TRP A 339 0.16 -12.44 13.23
N LYS A 340 -0.03 -13.56 13.95
CA LYS A 340 -0.05 -14.90 13.36
C LYS A 340 -1.04 -15.02 12.21
N GLU A 341 -2.27 -14.55 12.41
CA GLU A 341 -3.29 -14.54 11.37
C GLU A 341 -2.90 -13.64 10.19
N PHE A 342 -2.51 -12.39 10.47
CA PHE A 342 -2.19 -11.40 9.45
C PHE A 342 -0.98 -11.81 8.61
N TYR A 343 0.12 -12.23 9.27
CA TYR A 343 1.36 -12.59 8.62
C TYR A 343 1.22 -13.78 7.68
N SER A 344 0.50 -14.82 8.12
CA SER A 344 0.33 -16.05 7.33
C SER A 344 -0.68 -15.93 6.19
N THR A 345 -1.64 -15.00 6.25
CA THR A 345 -2.76 -14.98 5.30
C THR A 345 -2.76 -13.75 4.39
N LYS A 346 -2.34 -12.59 4.87
CA LYS A 346 -2.55 -11.31 4.17
C LYS A 346 -1.29 -10.51 3.91
N PHE A 347 -0.26 -10.62 4.74
CA PHE A 347 0.89 -9.71 4.68
C PHE A 347 1.48 -9.58 3.27
N ASN A 348 1.59 -10.68 2.53
CA ASN A 348 2.17 -10.67 1.19
C ASN A 348 1.37 -9.86 0.14
N GLU A 349 0.10 -9.54 0.42
CA GLU A 349 -0.71 -8.71 -0.47
C GLU A 349 -0.16 -7.28 -0.57
N ILE A 350 0.64 -6.81 0.41
CA ILE A 350 1.28 -5.49 0.38
C ILE A 350 2.21 -5.35 -0.82
N PHE A 351 2.88 -6.41 -1.25
CA PHE A 351 3.78 -6.38 -2.41
C PHE A 351 2.99 -6.26 -3.72
N THR A 352 1.81 -6.84 -3.79
CA THR A 352 0.88 -6.61 -4.92
C THR A 352 0.47 -5.15 -4.99
N PHE A 353 0.15 -4.53 -3.85
CA PHE A 353 -0.18 -3.11 -3.78
C PHE A 353 1.01 -2.24 -4.22
N THR A 354 2.20 -2.42 -3.68
CA THR A 354 3.37 -1.59 -4.01
C THR A 354 3.76 -1.70 -5.49
N ASN A 355 3.69 -2.90 -6.07
CA ASN A 355 3.96 -3.12 -7.49
C ASN A 355 2.87 -2.51 -8.39
N ALA A 356 1.60 -2.54 -7.98
CA ALA A 356 0.53 -1.84 -8.69
C ALA A 356 0.75 -0.31 -8.68
N GLN A 357 1.20 0.24 -7.55
CA GLN A 357 1.56 1.67 -7.45
C GLN A 357 2.76 2.02 -8.33
N LEU A 358 3.76 1.15 -8.45
CA LEU A 358 4.86 1.36 -9.38
C LEU A 358 4.35 1.55 -10.82
N SER A 359 3.51 0.63 -11.29
CA SER A 359 2.95 0.69 -12.65
C SER A 359 2.12 1.96 -12.86
N LEU A 360 1.35 2.37 -11.85
CA LEU A 360 0.49 3.56 -11.90
C LEU A 360 1.29 4.87 -11.90
N LEU A 361 2.35 4.95 -11.12
CA LEU A 361 3.04 6.21 -10.82
C LEU A 361 4.30 6.46 -11.66
N LYS A 362 4.83 5.46 -12.34
CA LYS A 362 6.14 5.51 -13.01
C LYS A 362 6.37 6.76 -13.85
N THR A 363 5.42 7.11 -14.71
CA THR A 363 5.55 8.28 -15.59
C THR A 363 5.38 9.59 -14.84
N ALA A 364 4.37 9.69 -13.97
CA ALA A 364 4.11 10.88 -13.17
C ALA A 364 5.25 11.20 -12.19
N ALA A 365 5.90 10.17 -11.63
CA ALA A 365 7.08 10.36 -10.77
C ALA A 365 8.27 11.00 -11.51
N VAL A 366 8.45 10.69 -12.80
CA VAL A 366 9.46 11.34 -13.64
C VAL A 366 9.10 12.81 -13.88
N SER A 367 7.84 13.12 -14.20
CA SER A 367 7.37 14.51 -14.38
C SER A 367 7.53 15.31 -13.08
N ASP A 368 7.18 14.72 -11.95
CA ASP A 368 7.38 15.30 -10.62
C ASP A 368 8.86 15.61 -10.32
N ALA A 369 9.75 14.66 -10.58
CA ALA A 369 11.18 14.83 -10.38
C ALA A 369 11.83 15.83 -11.36
N ASN A 370 11.24 16.05 -12.53
CA ASN A 370 11.64 17.12 -13.45
C ASN A 370 11.21 18.50 -12.93
N ARG A 371 10.06 18.58 -12.27
CA ARG A 371 9.57 19.83 -11.63
C ARG A 371 10.36 20.17 -10.37
N TRP A 372 10.68 19.16 -9.57
CA TRP A 372 11.36 19.28 -8.29
C TRP A 372 12.74 18.61 -8.35
N THR A 373 13.70 19.32 -8.91
CA THR A 373 15.07 18.77 -9.13
C THR A 373 15.80 18.41 -7.84
N ASP A 374 15.43 19.03 -6.72
CA ASP A 374 15.94 18.69 -5.39
C ASP A 374 15.50 17.28 -4.94
N TYR A 375 14.46 16.74 -5.57
CA TYR A 375 13.85 15.44 -5.27
C TYR A 375 14.00 14.44 -6.42
N SER A 376 15.08 14.54 -7.17
CA SER A 376 15.32 13.76 -8.40
C SER A 376 15.34 12.23 -8.20
N GLY A 377 15.39 11.75 -6.95
CA GLY A 377 15.30 10.32 -6.62
C GLY A 377 14.05 9.61 -7.12
N ASN A 378 12.96 10.35 -7.38
CA ASN A 378 11.72 9.77 -7.91
C ASN A 378 11.83 9.34 -9.39
N LYS A 379 12.88 9.74 -10.12
CA LYS A 379 13.14 9.25 -11.48
C LYS A 379 13.37 7.75 -11.54
N ASP A 380 13.91 7.17 -10.47
CA ASP A 380 14.12 5.72 -10.33
C ASP A 380 13.11 5.11 -9.35
N LEU A 381 11.83 5.18 -9.71
CA LEU A 381 10.76 4.68 -8.87
C LEU A 381 10.85 3.17 -8.64
N GLN A 382 11.31 2.40 -9.62
CA GLN A 382 11.51 0.96 -9.49
C GLN A 382 12.45 0.63 -8.32
N LYS A 383 13.62 1.27 -8.28
CA LYS A 383 14.59 1.07 -7.20
C LYS A 383 14.01 1.44 -5.85
N ARG A 384 13.23 2.51 -5.79
CA ARG A 384 12.60 2.95 -4.54
C ARG A 384 11.56 1.96 -4.03
N ILE A 385 10.72 1.43 -4.93
CA ILE A 385 9.74 0.40 -4.57
C ILE A 385 10.44 -0.90 -4.15
N ASN A 386 11.49 -1.31 -4.84
CA ASN A 386 12.30 -2.47 -4.43
C ASN A 386 12.88 -2.28 -3.02
N ASN A 387 13.39 -1.10 -2.70
CA ASN A 387 13.89 -0.79 -1.35
C ASN A 387 12.78 -0.88 -0.30
N VAL A 388 11.59 -0.37 -0.58
CA VAL A 388 10.42 -0.47 0.32
C VAL A 388 10.04 -1.93 0.53
N ASN A 389 9.95 -2.72 -0.54
CA ASN A 389 9.60 -4.15 -0.46
C ASN A 389 10.63 -4.94 0.36
N THR A 390 11.92 -4.72 0.11
CA THR A 390 13.01 -5.34 0.89
C THR A 390 12.91 -4.96 2.36
N TRP A 391 12.68 -3.67 2.64
CA TRP A 391 12.56 -3.20 4.01
C TRP A 391 11.36 -3.83 4.72
N LEU A 392 10.19 -3.88 4.08
CA LEU A 392 8.98 -4.51 4.61
C LEU A 392 9.19 -6.01 4.90
N THR A 393 9.87 -6.71 3.98
CA THR A 393 10.22 -8.13 4.17
C THR A 393 11.09 -8.32 5.41
N ASN A 394 12.14 -7.53 5.56
CA ASN A 394 13.06 -7.64 6.68
C ASN A 394 12.38 -7.26 8.01
N SER A 395 11.57 -6.20 8.00
CA SER A 395 10.80 -5.78 9.19
C SER A 395 9.82 -6.86 9.63
N ALA A 396 9.06 -7.43 8.70
CA ALA A 396 8.10 -8.47 9.01
C ALA A 396 8.78 -9.78 9.45
N LYS A 397 9.93 -10.12 8.86
CA LYS A 397 10.73 -11.28 9.29
C LYS A 397 11.17 -11.11 10.73
N TRP A 398 11.76 -9.97 11.09
CA TRP A 398 12.18 -9.69 12.45
C TRP A 398 10.99 -9.77 13.44
N LEU A 399 9.85 -9.16 13.11
CA LEU A 399 8.65 -9.23 13.95
C LEU A 399 8.13 -10.65 14.10
N ASN A 400 8.23 -11.48 13.06
CA ASN A 400 7.82 -12.87 13.13
C ASN A 400 8.74 -13.72 14.01
N GLU A 401 10.02 -13.38 14.11
CA GLU A 401 10.94 -13.98 15.07
C GLU A 401 10.58 -13.60 16.52
N GLN A 402 9.95 -12.43 16.75
CA GLN A 402 9.55 -11.98 18.08
C GLN A 402 8.15 -12.46 18.49
N TRP A 403 7.20 -12.52 17.54
CA TRP A 403 5.78 -12.77 17.82
C TRP A 403 5.27 -14.10 17.28
N GLY A 404 6.04 -14.75 16.40
CA GLY A 404 5.74 -16.09 15.91
C GLY A 404 5.86 -17.14 17.00
N GLU A 405 5.21 -18.29 16.85
CA GLU A 405 5.39 -19.43 17.73
C GLU A 405 6.79 -20.03 17.47
N ALA A 406 7.56 -20.28 18.53
CA ALA A 406 8.72 -21.13 18.40
C ALA A 406 8.25 -22.51 17.93
N ASP A 407 8.80 -23.02 16.83
CA ASP A 407 8.57 -24.40 16.41
C ASP A 407 9.01 -25.35 17.54
N ASN A 408 8.05 -25.83 18.32
CA ASN A 408 8.28 -26.81 19.40
C ASN A 408 8.64 -28.23 18.90
N ASN A 409 9.00 -28.36 17.63
CA ASN A 409 9.61 -29.57 17.12
C ASN A 409 11.13 -29.45 17.25
N GLY A 410 11.65 -29.97 18.35
CA GLY A 410 13.07 -30.05 18.66
C GLY A 410 13.86 -30.94 17.68
N ASN A 411 13.89 -30.56 16.43
CA ASN A 411 14.88 -30.95 15.46
C ASN A 411 15.64 -29.69 15.09
N ASN A 412 16.83 -29.53 15.69
CA ASN A 412 17.90 -28.70 15.19
C ASN A 412 18.38 -29.27 13.83
N ASP A 413 17.56 -29.19 12.81
CA ASP A 413 18.00 -29.16 11.44
C ASP A 413 17.94 -27.71 10.99
N ASP A 414 19.13 -27.16 10.82
CA ASP A 414 19.43 -25.84 10.26
C ASP A 414 19.09 -25.83 8.75
N THR A 415 17.89 -26.33 8.42
CA THR A 415 17.23 -26.18 7.14
C THR A 415 15.97 -25.37 7.41
N GLY A 416 16.15 -24.05 7.40
CA GLY A 416 15.05 -23.11 7.47
C GLY A 416 14.02 -23.38 6.38
N ASN A 417 13.04 -24.23 6.69
CA ASN A 417 11.83 -24.33 5.87
C ASN A 417 10.86 -23.24 6.27
N THR A 418 11.29 -21.98 6.06
CA THR A 418 10.37 -20.88 5.88
C THR A 418 9.86 -21.01 4.45
N ASN A 419 8.56 -21.10 4.22
CA ASN A 419 7.92 -21.02 2.91
C ASN A 419 8.11 -19.63 2.24
N TYR A 420 9.18 -18.96 2.55
CA TYR A 420 9.71 -17.82 1.83
C TYR A 420 10.81 -18.34 0.92
N PRO A 421 10.71 -18.14 -0.39
CA PRO A 421 11.86 -18.39 -1.25
C PRO A 421 13.00 -17.51 -0.74
N ASP A 422 14.16 -18.15 -0.49
CA ASP A 422 15.39 -17.42 -0.22
C ASP A 422 15.54 -16.33 -1.27
N ASN A 423 15.47 -15.08 -0.82
CA ASN A 423 15.88 -13.98 -1.67
C ASN A 423 17.39 -14.20 -1.86
N PRO A 424 17.89 -14.38 -3.09
CA PRO A 424 19.32 -14.56 -3.28
C PRO A 424 20.04 -13.39 -2.60
N GLU A 425 21.07 -13.69 -1.80
CA GLU A 425 21.85 -12.71 -1.06
C GLU A 425 22.18 -11.54 -1.99
N TYR A 426 21.64 -10.36 -1.68
CA TYR A 426 21.95 -9.14 -2.41
C TYR A 426 23.42 -8.79 -2.15
N ASN A 427 24.27 -9.12 -3.12
CA ASN A 427 25.64 -8.65 -3.15
C ASN A 427 25.68 -7.31 -3.91
N PRO A 428 25.98 -6.16 -3.28
CA PRO A 428 25.97 -4.86 -3.93
C PRO A 428 27.01 -4.69 -5.05
N SER A 429 27.86 -5.68 -5.27
CA SER A 429 28.93 -5.66 -6.27
C SER A 429 28.56 -6.31 -7.60
N ASP A 430 27.41 -6.98 -7.70
CA ASP A 430 27.01 -7.62 -8.95
C ASP A 430 26.24 -6.65 -9.83
N ALA A 431 26.67 -6.49 -11.04
CA ALA A 431 25.99 -5.74 -12.08
C ALA A 431 24.55 -6.29 -12.20
N TYR A 432 23.58 -5.41 -12.08
CA TYR A 432 22.17 -5.68 -11.94
C TYR A 432 21.63 -6.68 -12.97
N THR A 433 21.42 -7.94 -12.56
CA THR A 433 20.54 -8.87 -13.26
C THR A 433 19.15 -8.73 -12.65
N GLN A 434 18.18 -8.25 -13.42
CA GLN A 434 16.80 -8.13 -12.95
C GLN A 434 16.05 -9.42 -13.23
N TYR A 435 15.40 -10.00 -12.23
CA TYR A 435 14.61 -11.22 -12.40
C TYR A 435 13.11 -10.93 -12.29
N MET A 436 12.33 -11.48 -13.23
CA MET A 436 10.88 -11.60 -13.11
C MET A 436 10.56 -12.93 -12.41
N TYR A 437 9.84 -12.86 -11.30
CA TYR A 437 9.42 -14.05 -10.56
C TYR A 437 7.99 -14.43 -10.92
N VAL A 438 7.80 -15.62 -11.43
CA VAL A 438 6.48 -16.18 -11.72
C VAL A 438 6.21 -17.33 -10.74
N TRP A 439 5.10 -17.23 -10.02
CA TRP A 439 4.64 -18.29 -9.12
C TRP A 439 3.79 -19.30 -9.88
N GLN A 440 4.22 -20.55 -9.89
CA GLN A 440 3.47 -21.67 -10.48
C GLN A 440 3.40 -22.83 -9.49
N ASN A 441 2.20 -23.25 -9.12
CA ASN A 441 1.97 -24.39 -8.23
C ASN A 441 2.75 -24.34 -6.90
N GLY A 442 2.83 -23.14 -6.28
CA GLY A 442 3.55 -22.92 -5.03
C GLY A 442 5.09 -22.91 -5.16
N LYS A 443 5.62 -22.89 -6.38
CA LYS A 443 7.05 -22.73 -6.66
C LYS A 443 7.29 -21.42 -7.40
N GLN A 444 8.31 -20.70 -7.01
CA GLN A 444 8.78 -19.51 -7.70
C GLN A 444 9.77 -19.91 -8.80
N VAL A 445 9.56 -19.37 -9.99
CA VAL A 445 10.49 -19.46 -11.12
C VAL A 445 11.00 -18.06 -11.40
N ALA A 446 12.32 -17.87 -11.41
CA ALA A 446 12.96 -16.62 -11.74
C ALA A 446 13.28 -16.61 -13.24
N TYR A 447 12.93 -15.52 -13.92
CA TYR A 447 13.29 -15.23 -15.31
C TYR A 447 14.16 -13.99 -15.31
N ASP A 448 15.30 -14.06 -15.98
CA ASP A 448 16.14 -12.88 -16.21
C ASP A 448 15.39 -11.90 -17.11
N ILE A 449 15.15 -10.66 -16.63
CA ILE A 449 14.37 -9.68 -17.39
C ILE A 449 15.10 -9.23 -18.65
N GLU A 450 16.43 -9.29 -18.67
CA GLU A 450 17.22 -8.95 -19.86
C GLU A 450 17.07 -10.01 -20.97
N GLU A 451 16.65 -11.25 -20.62
CA GLU A 451 16.36 -12.32 -21.56
C GLU A 451 14.87 -12.40 -21.94
N VAL A 452 14.02 -11.56 -21.37
CA VAL A 452 12.56 -11.55 -21.64
C VAL A 452 12.23 -10.47 -22.67
N ASP A 453 12.01 -10.86 -23.90
CA ASP A 453 11.66 -9.94 -24.99
C ASP A 453 10.27 -9.30 -24.82
N SER A 454 9.31 -10.01 -24.24
CA SER A 454 7.98 -9.47 -23.94
C SER A 454 7.21 -10.32 -22.92
N ILE A 455 6.34 -9.68 -22.13
CA ILE A 455 5.35 -10.32 -21.26
C ILE A 455 3.98 -9.96 -21.84
N THR A 456 3.26 -10.95 -22.39
CA THR A 456 1.92 -10.75 -22.92
C THR A 456 0.90 -11.41 -21.99
N PHE A 457 0.02 -10.62 -21.41
CA PHE A 457 -1.17 -11.12 -20.72
C PHE A 457 -2.29 -11.26 -21.76
N ALA A 458 -2.50 -12.47 -22.29
CA ALA A 458 -3.65 -12.74 -23.15
C ALA A 458 -4.93 -12.82 -22.29
N GLN A 459 -5.99 -12.14 -22.72
CA GLN A 459 -7.31 -12.36 -22.13
C GLN A 459 -7.72 -13.82 -22.33
N LYS A 460 -8.32 -14.42 -21.32
CA LYS A 460 -8.68 -15.84 -21.19
C LYS A 460 -9.61 -16.40 -22.31
N ASP A 461 -10.11 -15.57 -23.21
CA ASP A 461 -11.20 -15.89 -24.10
C ASP A 461 -10.83 -16.02 -25.60
N LYS A 462 -9.55 -16.07 -25.98
CA LYS A 462 -9.15 -16.13 -27.42
C LYS A 462 -8.08 -17.15 -27.78
N GLY A 463 -7.76 -18.12 -26.95
CA GLY A 463 -6.80 -19.18 -27.29
C GLY A 463 -7.44 -20.56 -27.41
N ILE A 464 -6.82 -21.43 -28.22
CA ILE A 464 -7.18 -22.86 -28.28
C ILE A 464 -6.59 -23.52 -27.03
N VAL A 465 -7.44 -24.04 -26.15
CA VAL A 465 -7.04 -24.80 -24.96
C VAL A 465 -7.22 -26.30 -25.27
N VAL A 466 -6.10 -27.04 -25.25
CA VAL A 466 -6.14 -28.50 -25.38
C VAL A 466 -5.81 -29.13 -24.03
N LYS A 467 -6.72 -29.97 -23.53
CA LYS A 467 -6.51 -30.75 -22.31
C LYS A 467 -6.41 -32.22 -22.67
N VAL A 468 -5.45 -32.94 -22.08
CA VAL A 468 -5.31 -34.38 -22.26
C VAL A 468 -5.21 -35.12 -20.95
N LYS A 469 -5.84 -36.29 -20.87
CA LYS A 469 -5.47 -37.34 -19.90
C LYS A 469 -4.55 -38.32 -20.60
N VAL A 470 -3.39 -38.57 -19.98
CA VAL A 470 -2.37 -39.45 -20.54
C VAL A 470 -2.47 -40.87 -19.96
N PRO A 471 -1.93 -41.93 -20.65
CA PRO A 471 -1.87 -43.28 -20.11
C PRO A 471 -1.14 -43.27 -18.75
N ALA A 472 -1.58 -44.11 -17.81
CA ALA A 472 -0.98 -44.24 -16.48
C ALA A 472 0.49 -44.68 -16.51
N THR A 473 0.96 -45.18 -17.64
CA THR A 473 2.34 -45.58 -17.88
C THR A 473 3.26 -44.41 -18.25
N TRP A 474 2.70 -43.25 -18.51
CA TRP A 474 3.50 -42.07 -18.86
C TRP A 474 4.01 -41.36 -17.58
N THR A 475 5.15 -40.72 -17.72
CA THR A 475 5.81 -39.99 -16.61
C THR A 475 5.01 -38.79 -16.16
N GLU A 476 5.38 -38.19 -15.02
CA GLU A 476 4.71 -36.99 -14.48
C GLU A 476 4.90 -35.73 -15.32
N THR A 477 5.91 -35.67 -16.18
CA THR A 477 6.18 -34.53 -17.08
C THR A 477 5.76 -34.90 -18.48
N ILE A 478 4.83 -34.11 -19.08
CA ILE A 478 4.36 -34.28 -20.44
C ILE A 478 4.85 -33.12 -21.29
N TYR A 479 5.50 -33.43 -22.36
CA TYR A 479 5.97 -32.48 -23.37
C TYR A 479 4.96 -32.38 -24.49
N VAL A 480 4.89 -31.20 -25.11
CA VAL A 480 4.10 -30.97 -26.32
C VAL A 480 5.01 -30.50 -27.43
N TYR A 481 4.76 -30.97 -28.64
CA TYR A 481 5.35 -30.47 -29.85
C TYR A 481 4.25 -29.91 -30.74
N ILE A 482 4.42 -28.65 -31.17
CA ILE A 482 3.43 -27.92 -31.96
C ILE A 482 3.99 -27.49 -33.30
N TRP A 483 3.14 -27.42 -34.34
CA TRP A 483 3.49 -26.91 -35.65
C TRP A 483 2.27 -26.35 -36.38
N GLY A 484 2.50 -25.53 -37.41
CA GLY A 484 1.45 -24.92 -38.23
C GLY A 484 1.64 -23.42 -38.40
N ASP A 485 0.66 -22.73 -39.01
CA ASP A 485 0.71 -21.31 -39.26
C ASP A 485 0.75 -20.52 -37.94
N GLY A 486 1.68 -19.59 -37.82
CA GLY A 486 1.86 -18.76 -36.63
C GLY A 486 2.87 -19.32 -35.59
N VAL A 487 3.44 -20.51 -35.82
CA VAL A 487 4.53 -21.06 -35.02
C VAL A 487 5.85 -20.74 -35.68
N SER A 488 6.52 -19.69 -35.23
CA SER A 488 7.82 -19.28 -35.78
C SER A 488 8.97 -20.06 -35.13
N GLY A 489 9.76 -20.65 -35.98
CA GLY A 489 10.97 -21.41 -35.86
C GLY A 489 11.78 -21.47 -34.57
N GLY A 490 12.09 -22.69 -34.13
CA GLY A 490 13.22 -23.04 -33.27
C GLY A 490 12.82 -23.85 -32.04
N GLU A 491 11.80 -23.50 -31.28
CA GLU A 491 11.41 -24.24 -30.08
C GLU A 491 9.94 -24.64 -30.11
N ASN A 492 9.66 -25.66 -30.92
CA ASN A 492 8.30 -26.19 -31.03
C ASN A 492 7.96 -27.15 -29.88
N GLU A 493 8.88 -27.42 -28.96
CA GLU A 493 8.68 -28.32 -27.84
C GLU A 493 8.53 -27.56 -26.52
N GLN A 494 7.43 -27.79 -25.81
CA GLN A 494 7.09 -27.13 -24.55
C GLN A 494 6.62 -28.17 -23.53
N VAL A 495 6.47 -27.78 -22.26
CA VAL A 495 5.92 -28.63 -21.20
C VAL A 495 4.46 -28.30 -21.01
N ALA A 496 3.59 -29.32 -21.05
CA ALA A 496 2.18 -29.16 -20.74
C ALA A 496 1.97 -28.91 -19.23
N MET A 497 1.10 -27.97 -18.90
CA MET A 497 0.75 -27.67 -17.52
C MET A 497 -0.12 -28.79 -16.92
N ARG A 498 0.18 -29.24 -15.71
CA ARG A 498 -0.70 -30.19 -15.00
C ARG A 498 -1.77 -29.41 -14.24
N GLN A 499 -3.04 -29.78 -14.47
CA GLN A 499 -4.20 -29.29 -13.75
C GLN A 499 -5.05 -30.50 -13.34
N ASP A 500 -5.01 -30.85 -12.07
CA ASP A 500 -5.62 -32.09 -11.53
C ASP A 500 -5.14 -33.35 -12.29
N ASP A 501 -6.05 -34.10 -12.90
CA ASP A 501 -5.75 -35.29 -13.71
C ASP A 501 -5.51 -34.97 -15.20
N TRP A 502 -5.46 -33.69 -15.56
CA TRP A 502 -5.30 -33.25 -16.94
C TRP A 502 -3.96 -32.56 -17.16
N PHE A 503 -3.41 -32.72 -18.38
CA PHE A 503 -2.34 -31.89 -18.88
C PHE A 503 -2.92 -30.88 -19.85
N VAL A 504 -2.59 -29.61 -19.69
CA VAL A 504 -3.20 -28.48 -20.39
C VAL A 504 -2.15 -27.75 -21.21
N PHE A 505 -2.49 -27.46 -22.46
CA PHE A 505 -1.70 -26.63 -23.35
C PHE A 505 -2.60 -25.53 -23.93
N ILE A 506 -2.09 -24.30 -24.00
CA ILE A 506 -2.81 -23.12 -24.53
C ILE A 506 -2.04 -22.57 -25.71
N HIS A 507 -2.72 -22.40 -26.84
CA HIS A 507 -2.16 -21.83 -28.06
C HIS A 507 -2.97 -20.60 -28.51
N ASN A 508 -2.25 -19.52 -28.83
CA ASN A 508 -2.88 -18.24 -29.20
C ASN A 508 -3.20 -18.10 -30.71
N GLY A 509 -3.16 -19.17 -31.48
CA GLY A 509 -3.48 -19.18 -32.90
C GLY A 509 -4.88 -19.66 -33.23
N GLU A 510 -5.26 -19.60 -34.50
CA GLU A 510 -6.58 -20.04 -34.98
C GLU A 510 -6.64 -21.54 -35.28
N GLU A 511 -5.51 -22.18 -35.56
CA GLU A 511 -5.35 -23.62 -35.72
C GLU A 511 -4.16 -24.13 -34.95
N LEU A 512 -4.26 -25.31 -34.35
CA LEU A 512 -3.20 -25.97 -33.59
C LEU A 512 -3.01 -27.40 -34.09
N ASN A 513 -1.79 -27.74 -34.49
CA ASN A 513 -1.37 -29.13 -34.64
C ASN A 513 -0.44 -29.44 -33.46
N ILE A 514 -0.71 -30.52 -32.73
CA ILE A 514 -0.04 -30.85 -31.46
C ILE A 514 0.18 -32.34 -31.30
N ILE A 515 1.31 -32.71 -30.77
CA ILE A 515 1.61 -34.07 -30.27
C ILE A 515 2.00 -33.94 -28.79
N PHE A 516 1.42 -34.82 -27.98
CA PHE A 516 1.81 -34.97 -26.58
C PHE A 516 2.86 -36.09 -26.44
N LYS A 517 3.88 -35.88 -25.60
CA LYS A 517 5.04 -36.76 -25.49
C LYS A 517 5.39 -36.98 -24.02
N GLN A 518 5.83 -38.21 -23.69
CA GLN A 518 6.32 -38.52 -22.35
C GLN A 518 7.82 -38.27 -22.16
N LYS A 519 8.57 -37.93 -23.21
CA LYS A 519 10.01 -37.64 -23.17
C LYS A 519 10.35 -36.45 -24.03
N GLN A 520 11.35 -35.71 -23.60
CA GLN A 520 11.90 -34.61 -24.36
C GLN A 520 12.62 -35.10 -25.62
N GLY A 521 12.65 -34.26 -26.62
CA GLY A 521 13.27 -34.57 -27.93
C GLY A 521 12.39 -35.48 -28.80
N TRP A 522 12.85 -35.76 -30.03
CA TRP A 522 12.09 -36.55 -30.99
C TRP A 522 12.31 -38.06 -30.76
N THR A 523 11.35 -38.72 -30.14
CA THR A 523 11.51 -40.11 -29.67
C THR A 523 10.63 -41.14 -30.43
N GLY A 524 9.64 -40.70 -31.20
CA GLY A 524 8.69 -41.61 -31.87
C GLY A 524 7.84 -42.48 -30.93
N ALA A 525 7.09 -43.44 -31.51
CA ALA A 525 6.34 -44.41 -30.73
C ALA A 525 7.29 -45.28 -29.85
N PRO A 526 6.89 -45.72 -28.66
CA PRO A 526 5.59 -45.53 -28.00
C PRO A 526 5.48 -44.27 -27.14
N ASN A 527 6.41 -43.31 -27.24
CA ASN A 527 6.58 -42.19 -26.32
C ASN A 527 5.78 -40.94 -26.71
N GLN A 528 4.87 -41.02 -27.67
CA GLN A 528 4.08 -39.90 -28.16
C GLN A 528 2.66 -40.28 -28.57
N SER A 529 1.76 -39.27 -28.60
CA SER A 529 0.43 -39.42 -29.18
C SER A 529 0.50 -39.43 -30.73
N GLU A 530 -0.58 -39.79 -31.36
CA GLU A 530 -0.83 -39.41 -32.74
C GLU A 530 -0.96 -37.89 -32.89
N ASP A 531 -0.97 -37.40 -34.13
CA ASP A 531 -1.10 -35.99 -34.44
C ASP A 531 -2.55 -35.53 -34.18
N ILE A 532 -2.68 -34.53 -33.34
CA ILE A 532 -3.97 -33.89 -33.03
C ILE A 532 -4.03 -32.57 -33.78
N LYS A 533 -5.07 -32.37 -34.57
CA LYS A 533 -5.37 -31.10 -35.24
C LYS A 533 -6.67 -30.54 -34.71
N THR A 534 -6.66 -29.28 -34.25
CA THR A 534 -7.85 -28.59 -33.74
C THR A 534 -7.82 -27.09 -34.03
N SER A 535 -8.98 -26.51 -34.30
CA SER A 535 -9.21 -25.05 -34.40
C SER A 535 -10.08 -24.52 -33.25
N LYS A 536 -10.37 -25.37 -32.25
CA LYS A 536 -11.19 -25.05 -31.08
C LYS A 536 -10.63 -25.71 -29.86
N SER A 537 -10.91 -25.15 -28.68
CA SER A 537 -10.62 -25.81 -27.42
C SER A 537 -11.25 -27.18 -27.33
N ALA A 538 -10.49 -28.18 -26.92
CA ALA A 538 -10.91 -29.58 -26.90
C ALA A 538 -10.22 -30.39 -25.83
N CYS A 539 -10.85 -31.47 -25.39
CA CYS A 539 -10.31 -32.39 -24.39
C CYS A 539 -10.17 -33.78 -25.00
N TYR A 540 -9.07 -34.48 -24.70
CA TYR A 540 -8.75 -35.80 -25.22
C TYR A 540 -8.33 -36.76 -24.11
N ILE A 541 -8.70 -38.02 -24.27
CA ILE A 541 -8.11 -39.11 -23.49
C ILE A 541 -7.14 -39.85 -24.42
N LEU A 542 -5.89 -39.95 -24.03
CA LEU A 542 -4.86 -40.70 -24.72
C LEU A 542 -4.86 -42.14 -24.25
N THR A 543 -5.06 -43.08 -25.14
CA THR A 543 -4.96 -44.54 -24.86
C THR A 543 -3.83 -45.15 -25.66
N GLN A 544 -3.00 -45.96 -25.03
CA GLN A 544 -1.87 -46.59 -25.70
C GLN A 544 -1.99 -48.13 -25.67
N GLU A 545 -1.90 -48.73 -26.84
CA GLU A 545 -1.90 -50.17 -27.02
C GLU A 545 -0.50 -50.63 -27.47
N GLY A 546 0.17 -51.41 -26.60
CA GLY A 546 1.49 -51.93 -26.90
C GLY A 546 2.55 -50.87 -27.16
N ASN A 547 3.34 -51.04 -28.22
CA ASN A 547 4.39 -50.13 -28.64
C ASN A 547 3.94 -49.09 -29.69
N ASN A 548 2.66 -48.87 -29.85
CA ASN A 548 2.11 -47.89 -30.81
C ASN A 548 2.09 -46.46 -30.25
N LYS A 549 1.85 -45.51 -31.13
CA LYS A 549 1.48 -44.13 -30.70
C LYS A 549 0.20 -44.19 -29.87
N ALA A 550 0.06 -43.29 -28.90
CA ALA A 550 -1.14 -43.18 -28.13
C ALA A 550 -2.26 -42.53 -29.00
N VAL A 551 -3.40 -43.18 -29.06
CA VAL A 551 -4.58 -42.73 -29.81
C VAL A 551 -5.29 -41.66 -28.99
N ALA A 552 -5.63 -40.52 -29.60
CA ALA A 552 -6.32 -39.40 -28.98
C ALA A 552 -7.82 -39.46 -29.23
N THR A 553 -8.59 -39.81 -28.23
CA THR A 553 -10.06 -39.81 -28.31
C THR A 553 -10.60 -38.53 -27.73
N GLN A 554 -11.30 -37.72 -28.54
CA GLN A 554 -11.93 -36.49 -28.07
C GLN A 554 -13.09 -36.81 -27.12
N VAL A 555 -13.20 -36.05 -26.04
CA VAL A 555 -14.25 -36.18 -25.03
C VAL A 555 -14.77 -34.79 -24.64
N ASP A 556 -15.91 -34.75 -23.93
CA ASP A 556 -16.43 -33.51 -23.38
C ASP A 556 -15.46 -32.97 -22.33
N CYS A 557 -15.18 -31.67 -22.35
CA CYS A 557 -14.34 -31.02 -21.38
C CYS A 557 -15.05 -30.91 -20.01
N PRO A 558 -14.35 -31.22 -18.91
CA PRO A 558 -14.90 -31.06 -17.57
C PRO A 558 -15.08 -29.60 -17.19
#